data_7ba93184fc0ab070e6409a8e0524f6f2
#
_entry.id   7ba93184fc0ab070e6409a8e0524f6f2
#
_cell.length_a   1.000
_cell.length_b   1.000
_cell.length_c   1.000
_cell.angle_alpha   90.00
_cell.angle_beta   90.00
_cell.angle_gamma   90.00
#
_symmetry.space_group_name_H-M   'P 1'
#
loop_
_entity.id
_entity.type
_entity.pdbx_description
1 polymer ?
#
loop_
_entity_poly.entity_id
_entity_poly.type
_entity_poly.pdbx_seq_one_letter_code
_entity_poly.pdbx_strand_id
1 'polypeptide(L)'
;MELTNCIFCGVVLAHSSLNQRDSRTREHVYARWFRGCVVNDKIKMFTSDGKTPTFQQQTELEKFWNRSVCANCNNGWMSRLEEEVDSIFDKLTNGKDFNMLSLGEVETLARWTGKTAIVLGYLTPF
;
A
#
# COMPACT_ATOMS: atom_id res chain seq x y z
N MET A 1 -17.03 -8.29 -19.62
CA MET A 1 -15.96 -7.50 -18.95
C MET A 1 -16.41 -7.29 -17.50
N GLU A 2 -15.72 -7.89 -16.57
CA GLU A 2 -16.04 -7.73 -15.15
C GLU A 2 -15.75 -6.28 -14.72
N LEU A 3 -16.79 -5.61 -14.23
CA LEU A 3 -16.63 -4.30 -13.61
C LEU A 3 -15.99 -4.52 -12.24
N THR A 4 -14.80 -4.01 -12.06
CA THR A 4 -14.14 -4.02 -10.77
C THR A 4 -14.48 -2.75 -9.98
N ASN A 5 -14.70 -2.90 -8.70
CA ASN A 5 -14.99 -1.80 -7.80
C ASN A 5 -13.74 -1.40 -7.01
N CYS A 6 -13.67 -0.14 -6.63
CA CYS A 6 -12.65 0.31 -5.70
C CYS A 6 -12.78 -0.45 -4.38
N ILE A 7 -11.69 -1.04 -3.91
CA ILE A 7 -11.67 -1.88 -2.70
C ILE A 7 -11.97 -1.09 -1.42
N PHE A 8 -11.86 0.23 -1.43
CA PHE A 8 -12.10 1.08 -0.27
C PHE A 8 -13.47 1.77 -0.26
N CYS A 9 -13.89 2.37 -1.38
CA CYS A 9 -15.15 3.11 -1.41
C CYS A 9 -16.26 2.43 -2.23
N GLY A 10 -15.94 1.35 -2.94
CA GLY A 10 -16.92 0.58 -3.71
C GLY A 10 -17.32 1.18 -5.05
N VAL A 11 -16.82 2.36 -5.43
CA VAL A 11 -17.14 2.95 -6.72
C VAL A 11 -16.66 2.06 -7.86
N VAL A 12 -17.43 1.98 -8.93
CA VAL A 12 -17.07 1.23 -10.13
C VAL A 12 -15.88 1.90 -10.82
N LEU A 13 -14.83 1.13 -11.06
CA LEU A 13 -13.62 1.61 -11.70
C LEU A 13 -13.79 1.61 -13.22
N ALA A 14 -13.76 2.80 -13.81
CA ALA A 14 -13.84 2.97 -15.25
C ALA A 14 -12.46 2.85 -15.90
N HIS A 15 -12.42 2.19 -17.08
CA HIS A 15 -11.19 2.09 -17.88
C HIS A 15 -10.80 3.43 -18.53
N SER A 16 -11.82 4.20 -18.93
CA SER A 16 -11.67 5.56 -19.41
C SER A 16 -12.86 6.34 -18.87
N SER A 17 -12.68 7.14 -17.85
CA SER A 17 -13.78 7.87 -17.28
C SER A 17 -13.71 9.34 -17.64
N LEU A 18 -14.87 9.89 -18.00
CA LEU A 18 -15.07 11.33 -18.04
C LEU A 18 -14.95 11.96 -16.65
N ASN A 19 -15.04 11.14 -15.60
CA ASN A 19 -14.86 11.53 -14.22
C ASN A 19 -13.51 10.98 -13.70
N GLN A 20 -12.52 11.84 -13.59
CA GLN A 20 -11.18 11.48 -13.10
C GLN A 20 -11.19 10.87 -11.69
N ARG A 21 -12.22 11.15 -10.87
CA ARG A 21 -12.31 10.64 -9.50
C ARG A 21 -12.50 9.12 -9.44
N ASP A 22 -13.17 8.57 -10.43
CA ASP A 22 -13.50 7.14 -10.50
C ASP A 22 -12.50 6.37 -11.36
N SER A 23 -11.48 7.04 -11.88
CA SER A 23 -10.45 6.40 -12.69
C SER A 23 -9.59 5.45 -11.86
N ARG A 24 -9.12 4.38 -12.51
CA ARG A 24 -8.16 3.46 -11.91
C ARG A 24 -6.81 4.15 -11.75
N THR A 25 -6.19 3.89 -10.61
CA THR A 25 -4.82 4.32 -10.33
C THR A 25 -3.92 3.12 -10.07
N ARG A 26 -2.63 3.35 -10.13
CA ARG A 26 -1.63 2.42 -9.63
C ARG A 26 -1.37 2.74 -8.18
N GLU A 27 -1.91 1.91 -7.29
CA GLU A 27 -1.59 1.98 -5.88
C GLU A 27 -0.39 1.09 -5.60
N HIS A 28 0.71 1.69 -5.20
CA HIS A 28 1.87 0.95 -4.72
C HIS A 28 1.55 0.37 -3.34
N VAL A 29 1.87 -0.90 -3.13
CA VAL A 29 1.71 -1.53 -1.81
C VAL A 29 2.58 -0.80 -0.79
N TYR A 30 3.80 -0.49 -1.19
CA TYR A 30 4.74 0.31 -0.41
C TYR A 30 4.98 1.65 -1.09
N ALA A 31 4.71 2.73 -0.39
CA ALA A 31 4.90 4.07 -0.90
C ALA A 31 6.36 4.35 -1.28
N ARG A 32 6.57 5.33 -2.16
CA ARG A 32 7.89 5.70 -2.66
C ARG A 32 8.87 6.05 -1.53
N TRP A 33 8.40 6.76 -0.50
CA TRP A 33 9.21 7.13 0.66
C TRP A 33 9.73 5.91 1.43
N PHE A 34 8.92 4.85 1.52
CA PHE A 34 9.27 3.62 2.22
C PHE A 34 10.51 2.94 1.62
N ARG A 35 10.71 3.05 0.32
CA ARG A 35 11.89 2.50 -0.35
C ARG A 35 13.19 3.12 0.16
N GLY A 36 13.16 4.39 0.57
CA GLY A 36 14.30 5.04 1.23
C GLY A 36 14.63 4.50 2.63
N CYS A 37 13.70 3.79 3.25
CA CYS A 37 13.86 3.21 4.59
C CYS A 37 14.40 1.77 4.58
N VAL A 38 14.50 1.12 3.42
CA VAL A 38 14.94 -0.27 3.30
C VAL A 38 16.32 -0.36 2.63
N VAL A 39 17.11 -1.32 3.08
CA VAL A 39 18.47 -1.54 2.56
C VAL A 39 18.44 -2.19 1.18
N ASN A 40 17.40 -3.00 0.90
CA ASN A 40 17.25 -3.73 -0.35
C ASN A 40 15.79 -3.66 -0.79
N ASP A 41 15.54 -3.11 -1.96
CA ASP A 41 14.21 -2.95 -2.55
C ASP A 41 13.70 -4.18 -3.31
N LYS A 42 14.47 -5.26 -3.33
CA LYS A 42 14.06 -6.52 -3.95
C LYS A 42 13.22 -7.36 -3.01
N ILE A 43 12.06 -7.78 -3.49
CA ILE A 43 11.13 -8.64 -2.76
C ILE A 43 11.12 -10.02 -3.39
N LYS A 44 11.25 -11.04 -2.56
CA LYS A 44 10.99 -12.43 -2.93
C LYS A 44 9.59 -12.80 -2.44
N MET A 45 8.80 -13.33 -3.34
CA MET A 45 7.42 -13.71 -3.05
C MET A 45 7.29 -15.22 -3.00
N PHE A 46 6.67 -15.70 -1.95
CA PHE A 46 6.41 -17.11 -1.72
C PHE A 46 4.93 -17.35 -1.47
N THR A 47 4.42 -18.47 -1.95
CA THR A 47 3.14 -19.01 -1.48
C THR A 47 3.42 -20.14 -0.51
N SER A 48 2.50 -20.41 0.41
CA SER A 48 2.62 -21.52 1.35
C SER A 48 1.27 -22.19 1.56
N ASP A 49 1.29 -23.50 1.60
CA ASP A 49 0.16 -24.33 2.04
C ASP A 49 0.10 -24.51 3.57
N GLY A 50 0.89 -23.73 4.29
CA GLY A 50 1.08 -23.84 5.74
C GLY A 50 2.19 -24.81 6.16
N LYS A 51 2.82 -25.50 5.21
CA LYS A 51 3.91 -26.44 5.47
C LYS A 51 5.21 -26.06 4.78
N THR A 52 5.17 -25.84 3.48
CA THR A 52 6.36 -25.56 2.68
C THR A 52 6.19 -24.30 1.85
N PRO A 53 7.04 -23.27 2.05
CA PRO A 53 7.04 -22.10 1.18
C PRO A 53 7.49 -22.47 -0.22
N THR A 54 6.74 -22.05 -1.23
CA THR A 54 7.09 -22.21 -2.64
C THR A 54 7.41 -20.86 -3.25
N PHE A 55 8.63 -20.71 -3.76
CA PHE A 55 9.04 -19.47 -4.43
C PHE A 55 8.21 -19.24 -5.68
N GLN A 56 7.67 -18.02 -5.83
CA GLN A 56 6.88 -17.61 -6.98
C GLN A 56 7.67 -16.68 -7.89
N GLN A 57 8.14 -15.58 -7.34
CA GLN A 57 8.89 -14.59 -8.12
C GLN A 57 9.72 -13.66 -7.23
N GLN A 58 10.66 -12.96 -7.87
CA GLN A 58 11.37 -11.83 -7.29
C GLN A 58 11.03 -10.57 -8.08
N THR A 59 10.77 -9.48 -7.39
CA THR A 59 10.46 -8.18 -7.99
C THR A 59 11.06 -7.05 -7.18
N GLU A 60 11.02 -5.84 -7.71
CA GLU A 60 11.39 -4.63 -6.99
C GLU A 60 10.16 -4.02 -6.32
N LEU A 61 10.35 -3.34 -5.18
CA LEU A 61 9.28 -2.70 -4.44
C LEU A 61 8.42 -1.76 -5.30
N GLU A 62 9.04 -1.04 -6.23
CA GLU A 62 8.34 -0.11 -7.11
C GLU A 62 7.38 -0.77 -8.09
N LYS A 63 7.60 -2.05 -8.41
CA LYS A 63 6.73 -2.84 -9.29
C LYS A 63 5.57 -3.50 -8.54
N PHE A 64 5.54 -3.33 -7.22
CA PHE A 64 4.56 -3.94 -6.34
C PHE A 64 3.36 -3.01 -6.17
N TRP A 65 2.43 -3.07 -7.12
CA TRP A 65 1.26 -2.20 -7.17
C TRP A 65 0.02 -2.95 -7.68
N ASN A 66 -1.15 -2.41 -7.39
CA ASN A 66 -2.41 -2.89 -7.95
C ASN A 66 -3.23 -1.76 -8.58
N ARG A 67 -4.30 -2.11 -9.26
CA ARG A 67 -5.22 -1.19 -9.94
C ARG A 67 -6.64 -1.24 -9.39
N SER A 68 -6.80 -1.66 -8.17
CA SER A 68 -8.10 -1.84 -7.52
C SER A 68 -8.52 -0.65 -6.65
N VAL A 69 -7.85 0.49 -6.80
CA VAL A 69 -8.12 1.72 -6.05
C VAL A 69 -8.44 2.86 -7.01
N CYS A 70 -9.50 3.60 -6.71
CA CYS A 70 -9.85 4.77 -7.51
C CYS A 70 -8.96 5.98 -7.19
N ALA A 71 -8.91 6.93 -8.12
CA ALA A 71 -8.11 8.15 -7.98
C ALA A 71 -8.54 8.97 -6.75
N ASN A 72 -9.82 9.03 -6.44
CA ASN A 72 -10.33 9.78 -5.30
C ASN A 72 -9.82 9.23 -3.96
N CYS A 73 -9.79 7.90 -3.79
CA CYS A 73 -9.21 7.27 -2.60
C CYS A 73 -7.69 7.43 -2.57
N ASN A 74 -7.02 7.10 -3.67
CA ASN A 74 -5.57 7.10 -3.74
C ASN A 74 -4.98 8.50 -3.53
N ASN A 75 -5.48 9.51 -4.22
CA ASN A 75 -4.99 10.88 -4.14
C ASN A 75 -5.58 11.68 -2.96
N GLY A 76 -6.60 11.16 -2.30
CA GLY A 76 -7.26 11.76 -1.16
C GLY A 76 -6.72 11.25 0.18
N TRP A 77 -7.56 10.50 0.90
CA TRP A 77 -7.25 10.04 2.26
C TRP A 77 -6.02 9.13 2.34
N MET A 78 -5.78 8.31 1.32
CA MET A 78 -4.61 7.43 1.31
C MET A 78 -3.31 8.24 1.20
N SER A 79 -3.28 9.24 0.32
CA SER A 79 -2.13 10.13 0.18
C SER A 79 -1.84 10.90 1.48
N ARG A 80 -2.87 11.41 2.16
CA ARG A 80 -2.70 12.07 3.46
C ARG A 80 -2.17 11.13 4.53
N LEU A 81 -2.69 9.91 4.59
CA LEU A 81 -2.20 8.88 5.51
C LEU A 81 -0.71 8.56 5.27
N GLU A 82 -0.31 8.44 4.02
CA GLU A 82 1.09 8.21 3.66
C GLU A 82 2.01 9.35 4.09
N GLU A 83 1.59 10.59 3.94
CA GLU A 83 2.36 11.77 4.40
C GLU A 83 2.54 11.78 5.92
N GLU A 84 1.49 11.45 6.67
CA GLU A 84 1.55 11.36 8.13
C GLU A 84 2.50 10.24 8.58
N VAL A 85 2.46 9.09 7.93
CA VAL A 85 3.31 7.94 8.26
C VAL A 85 4.77 8.19 7.87
N ASP A 86 5.03 8.85 6.76
CA ASP A 86 6.39 9.26 6.36
C ASP A 86 7.05 10.08 7.46
N SER A 87 6.33 11.06 8.02
CA SER A 87 6.79 11.87 9.15
C SER A 87 7.10 11.03 10.40
N ILE A 88 6.31 10.01 10.69
CA ILE A 88 6.54 9.11 11.83
C ILE A 88 7.78 8.24 11.59
N PHE A 89 7.95 7.70 10.39
CA PHE A 89 9.14 6.92 10.04
C PHE A 89 10.42 7.75 10.09
N ASP A 90 10.37 9.02 9.72
CA ASP A 90 11.49 9.95 9.90
C ASP A 90 11.94 10.04 11.35
N LYS A 91 11.01 10.12 12.28
CA LYS A 91 11.32 10.12 13.71
C LYS A 91 12.00 8.81 14.13
N LEU A 92 11.49 7.68 13.70
CA LEU A 92 12.02 6.36 14.06
C LEU A 92 13.39 6.11 13.45
N THR A 93 13.62 6.50 12.21
CA THR A 93 14.91 6.34 11.53
C THR A 93 15.97 7.30 12.08
N ASN A 94 15.57 8.42 12.68
CA ASN A 94 16.46 9.36 13.37
C ASN A 94 16.69 9.02 14.85
N GLY A 95 16.43 7.78 15.26
CA GLY A 95 16.80 7.25 16.56
C GLY A 95 15.77 7.43 17.68
N LYS A 96 14.53 7.85 17.36
CA LYS A 96 13.45 7.83 18.35
C LYS A 96 12.95 6.41 18.56
N ASP A 97 12.78 6.04 19.81
CA ASP A 97 12.18 4.76 20.18
C ASP A 97 10.67 4.76 19.87
N PHE A 98 10.14 3.61 19.48
CA PHE A 98 8.71 3.40 19.29
C PHE A 98 7.87 3.83 20.51
N ASN A 99 8.38 3.60 21.71
CA ASN A 99 7.73 4.02 22.96
C ASN A 99 7.61 5.54 23.13
N MET A 100 8.30 6.32 22.33
CA MET A 100 8.23 7.79 22.35
C MET A 100 7.13 8.34 21.41
N LEU A 101 6.47 7.47 20.65
CA LEU A 101 5.35 7.86 19.78
C LEU A 101 4.12 8.18 20.63
N SER A 102 3.39 9.19 20.22
CA SER A 102 2.09 9.49 20.81
C SER A 102 1.05 8.41 20.44
N LEU A 103 -0.03 8.32 21.20
CA LEU A 103 -1.14 7.42 20.89
C LEU A 103 -1.70 7.68 19.48
N GLY A 104 -1.84 8.94 19.09
CA GLY A 104 -2.29 9.33 17.75
C GLY A 104 -1.34 8.86 16.64
N GLU A 105 -0.04 8.91 16.87
CA GLU A 105 0.96 8.39 15.93
C GLU A 105 0.88 6.87 15.80
N VAL A 106 0.68 6.16 16.91
CA VAL A 106 0.47 4.69 16.89
C VAL A 106 -0.81 4.33 16.14
N GLU A 107 -1.90 5.06 16.34
CA GLU A 107 -3.15 4.87 15.59
C GLU A 107 -2.95 5.11 14.08
N THR A 108 -2.19 6.11 13.71
CA THR A 108 -1.85 6.40 12.32
C THR A 108 -1.08 5.25 11.68
N LEU A 109 -0.07 4.71 12.39
CA LEU A 109 0.66 3.52 11.94
C LEU A 109 -0.24 2.29 11.80
N ALA A 110 -1.16 2.09 12.73
CA ALA A 110 -2.11 0.98 12.67
C ALA A 110 -3.02 1.08 11.44
N ARG A 111 -3.54 2.27 11.14
CA ARG A 111 -4.34 2.51 9.92
C ARG A 111 -3.53 2.26 8.65
N TRP A 112 -2.30 2.73 8.60
CA TRP A 112 -1.43 2.50 7.47
C TRP A 112 -1.11 1.02 7.26
N THR A 113 -0.82 0.30 8.34
CA THR A 113 -0.58 -1.15 8.29
C THR A 113 -1.81 -1.89 7.77
N GLY A 114 -3.00 -1.54 8.26
CA GLY A 114 -4.27 -2.12 7.79
C GLY A 114 -4.53 -1.82 6.31
N LYS A 115 -4.34 -0.57 5.89
CA LYS A 115 -4.46 -0.18 4.49
C LYS A 115 -3.49 -0.98 3.60
N THR A 116 -2.24 -1.06 4.00
CA THR A 116 -1.19 -1.78 3.26
C THR A 116 -1.51 -3.27 3.15
N ALA A 117 -1.99 -3.89 4.22
CA ALA A 117 -2.39 -5.29 4.21
C ALA A 117 -3.58 -5.55 3.27
N ILE A 118 -4.56 -4.64 3.23
CA ILE A 118 -5.70 -4.76 2.31
C ILE A 118 -5.23 -4.65 0.87
N VAL A 119 -4.42 -3.64 0.54
CA VAL A 119 -3.86 -3.46 -0.82
C VAL A 119 -3.05 -4.68 -1.24
N LEU A 120 -2.22 -5.21 -0.33
CA LEU A 120 -1.43 -6.42 -0.57
C LEU A 120 -2.31 -7.64 -0.85
N GLY A 121 -3.42 -7.79 -0.13
CA GLY A 121 -4.36 -8.89 -0.31
C GLY A 121 -5.08 -8.89 -1.66
N TYR A 122 -5.14 -7.75 -2.33
CA TYR A 122 -5.73 -7.60 -3.67
C TYR A 122 -4.69 -7.62 -4.80
N LEU A 123 -3.44 -7.91 -4.50
CA LEU A 123 -2.49 -8.22 -5.56
C LEU A 123 -2.97 -9.46 -6.31
N THR A 124 -3.08 -9.34 -7.62
CA THR A 124 -3.52 -10.41 -8.49
C THR A 124 -2.59 -11.63 -8.41
N PRO A 125 -3.17 -12.82 -8.65
CA PRO A 125 -2.57 -14.06 -8.16
C PRO A 125 -1.16 -14.26 -8.67
N PHE A 126 -0.38 -14.64 -7.73
CA PHE A 126 0.92 -15.20 -8.01
C PHE A 126 0.79 -16.53 -8.71
#